data_fc35be1fd4284239b18fc8759da3142c
#
_entry.id   fc35be1fd4284239b18fc8759da3142c
#
_cell.length_a   1.000
_cell.length_b   1.000
_cell.length_c   1.000
_cell.angle_alpha   90.00
_cell.angle_beta   90.00
_cell.angle_gamma   90.00
#
_symmetry.space_group_name_H-M   'P 1'
#
loop_
_entity.id
_entity.type
_entity.pdbx_description
1 polymer ?
#
loop_
_entity_poly.entity_id
_entity_poly.type
_entity_poly.pdbx_seq_one_letter_code
_entity_poly.pdbx_strand_id
1 'polypeptide(L)'
;MGILKRKKSSIELFSSPKAMRLIVALSSIFMAATLFFVFGCEQKAGILPSQAASEQKAAAVATVTGPELTDAQCVLCHPKQPQTIDASGGKHKTEVGCMDCHQEHPPQGEQAIPQCSMCHSGEPHYELEQCSSCHTDTHAPLDLTIEGDITGPCLTCHQQQGDELAKHPSAHTDLACNECHATVHKKIPDCMECHQKHTEEMDFAACVSCHQVHQPLLVTYSENTPSSYCGACHEEAVSLLEANTTKHHDLACVYCHKNEHKTVPPCFACHGKPHPDSMLKKFPECGDCHGTAHDLKG
;
A
#
# COMPACT_ATOMS: atom_id res chain seq x y z
N MET A 1 6.63 -43.26 18.88
CA MET A 1 6.29 -42.91 20.29
C MET A 1 7.35 -41.90 20.74
N GLY A 2 7.02 -40.59 20.68
CA GLY A 2 7.92 -39.52 21.06
C GLY A 2 7.06 -38.27 21.28
N ILE A 3 6.75 -38.00 22.54
CA ILE A 3 5.85 -36.91 22.98
C ILE A 3 6.67 -35.61 23.01
N LEU A 4 6.40 -34.70 22.08
CA LEU A 4 6.94 -33.33 22.10
C LEU A 4 6.15 -32.50 23.13
N LYS A 5 6.79 -32.21 24.26
CA LYS A 5 6.30 -31.28 25.29
C LYS A 5 6.35 -29.86 24.73
N ARG A 6 5.19 -29.24 24.50
CA ARG A 6 5.05 -27.81 24.22
C ARG A 6 5.47 -26.98 25.43
N LYS A 7 6.46 -26.13 25.24
CA LYS A 7 6.93 -25.12 26.20
C LYS A 7 5.86 -24.00 26.24
N LYS A 8 5.15 -23.84 27.36
CA LYS A 8 4.24 -22.71 27.61
C LYS A 8 5.08 -21.45 27.72
N SER A 9 4.84 -20.51 26.83
CA SER A 9 5.40 -19.17 26.79
C SER A 9 4.76 -18.29 27.88
N SER A 10 5.63 -17.57 28.58
CA SER A 10 5.32 -16.71 29.74
C SER A 10 4.64 -15.40 29.32
N ILE A 11 3.35 -15.39 29.14
CA ILE A 11 2.56 -14.15 28.86
C ILE A 11 1.45 -13.95 29.91
N GLU A 12 1.67 -14.39 31.16
CA GLU A 12 0.67 -14.17 32.22
C GLU A 12 1.13 -13.22 33.34
N LEU A 13 2.02 -12.24 33.05
CA LEU A 13 2.53 -11.37 34.13
C LEU A 13 1.96 -9.93 34.13
N PHE A 14 0.98 -9.58 33.29
CA PHE A 14 0.46 -8.20 33.21
C PHE A 14 -1.02 -8.02 33.57
N SER A 15 -1.68 -9.03 34.14
CA SER A 15 -3.10 -8.95 34.51
C SER A 15 -3.36 -8.90 36.01
N SER A 16 -2.50 -8.25 36.79
CA SER A 16 -2.77 -8.02 38.20
C SER A 16 -3.24 -6.58 38.44
N PRO A 17 -4.40 -6.36 39.09
CA PRO A 17 -4.92 -5.02 39.37
C PRO A 17 -4.02 -4.16 40.28
N LYS A 18 -3.02 -4.75 40.92
CA LYS A 18 -1.99 -4.05 41.71
C LYS A 18 -0.90 -3.43 40.83
N ALA A 19 -0.55 -4.05 39.69
CA ALA A 19 0.42 -3.49 38.75
C ALA A 19 -0.14 -2.27 38.01
N MET A 20 -1.42 -2.27 37.67
CA MET A 20 -2.08 -1.13 37.02
C MET A 20 -2.20 0.11 37.91
N ARG A 21 -2.34 -0.07 39.22
CA ARG A 21 -2.37 1.05 40.20
C ARG A 21 -0.99 1.70 40.39
N LEU A 22 0.08 0.94 40.23
CA LEU A 22 1.44 1.47 40.34
C LEU A 22 1.85 2.32 39.12
N ILE A 23 1.41 1.94 37.93
CA ILE A 23 1.68 2.68 36.68
C ILE A 23 0.93 4.02 36.67
N VAL A 24 -0.31 4.06 37.16
CA VAL A 24 -1.10 5.30 37.25
C VAL A 24 -0.52 6.26 38.31
N ALA A 25 0.02 5.77 39.40
CA ALA A 25 0.65 6.60 40.44
C ALA A 25 1.97 7.23 39.98
N LEU A 26 2.78 6.49 39.17
CA LEU A 26 4.04 7.00 38.64
C LEU A 26 3.85 8.06 37.54
N SER A 27 2.80 7.94 36.71
CA SER A 27 2.48 8.95 35.69
C SER A 27 1.98 10.27 36.28
N SER A 28 1.31 10.24 37.41
CA SER A 28 0.81 11.46 38.12
C SER A 28 1.93 12.27 38.79
N ILE A 29 3.03 11.61 39.19
CA ILE A 29 4.19 12.29 39.79
C ILE A 29 5.04 12.98 38.72
N PHE A 30 5.11 12.40 37.50
CA PHE A 30 5.87 13.00 36.41
C PHE A 30 5.22 14.24 35.80
N MET A 31 3.88 14.33 35.84
CA MET A 31 3.14 15.50 35.35
C MET A 31 3.16 16.70 36.31
N ALA A 32 3.42 16.49 37.61
CA ALA A 32 3.54 17.58 38.61
C ALA A 32 4.92 18.26 38.59
N ALA A 33 5.97 17.59 38.09
CA ALA A 33 7.33 18.13 38.03
C ALA A 33 7.59 19.03 36.80
N THR A 34 6.76 19.00 35.77
CA THR A 34 6.92 19.82 34.56
C THR A 34 6.23 21.18 34.61
N LEU A 35 5.45 21.47 35.65
CA LEU A 35 4.69 22.74 35.81
C LEU A 35 5.46 23.83 36.57
N PHE A 36 6.67 23.59 37.05
CA PHE A 36 7.43 24.55 37.85
C PHE A 36 8.57 25.28 37.11
N PHE A 37 8.73 25.12 35.81
CA PHE A 37 9.85 25.73 35.07
C PHE A 37 9.47 26.80 34.05
N VAL A 38 8.26 27.38 34.13
CA VAL A 38 7.82 28.47 33.23
C VAL A 38 7.42 29.71 34.02
N PHE A 39 8.27 30.22 34.92
CA PHE A 39 8.14 31.58 35.38
C PHE A 39 9.52 32.15 35.76
N GLY A 40 9.97 33.09 34.97
CA GLY A 40 11.05 33.99 35.39
C GLY A 40 12.10 34.25 34.34
N CYS A 41 11.91 35.26 33.49
CA CYS A 41 12.85 36.36 33.30
C CYS A 41 12.29 37.38 32.31
N GLU A 42 11.71 38.41 32.89
CA GLU A 42 11.42 39.67 32.22
C GLU A 42 12.69 40.50 32.24
N GLN A 43 13.30 40.75 31.04
CA GLN A 43 14.38 41.73 30.91
C GLN A 43 13.93 42.92 30.07
N LYS A 44 13.93 44.07 30.72
CA LYS A 44 13.62 45.40 30.21
C LYS A 44 14.49 45.77 29.00
N ALA A 45 13.81 46.30 27.98
CA ALA A 45 14.43 47.00 26.88
C ALA A 45 15.08 48.28 27.32
N GLY A 46 16.40 48.37 27.15
CA GLY A 46 17.17 49.60 27.25
C GLY A 46 17.39 50.16 25.82
N ILE A 47 16.81 51.34 25.62
CA ILE A 47 17.05 52.16 24.43
C ILE A 47 18.43 52.82 24.54
N LEU A 48 19.32 52.60 23.54
CA LEU A 48 20.50 53.44 23.33
C LEU A 48 20.63 53.81 21.84
N PRO A 49 21.22 54.96 21.53
CA PRO A 49 20.91 55.69 20.33
C PRO A 49 21.78 55.33 19.12
N SER A 50 21.20 55.57 17.96
CA SER A 50 21.76 55.67 16.62
C SER A 50 23.16 56.25 16.58
N GLN A 51 24.09 55.56 15.96
CA GLN A 51 25.25 56.18 15.36
C GLN A 51 25.52 55.62 13.95
N ALA A 52 25.44 56.54 13.03
CA ALA A 52 26.23 56.71 11.80
C ALA A 52 26.36 55.51 10.83
N ALA A 53 25.68 55.72 9.73
CA ALA A 53 25.96 55.10 8.45
C ALA A 53 27.45 55.25 8.08
N SER A 54 28.13 54.10 7.95
CA SER A 54 29.30 54.02 7.11
C SER A 54 28.88 53.45 5.77
N GLU A 55 28.82 54.28 4.76
CA GLU A 55 28.76 53.90 3.35
C GLU A 55 29.99 53.05 3.02
N GLN A 56 29.82 51.73 3.13
CA GLN A 56 30.71 50.82 2.40
C GLN A 56 30.22 50.77 0.96
N LYS A 57 30.92 51.59 0.13
CA LYS A 57 30.93 51.50 -1.30
C LYS A 57 31.09 50.04 -1.72
N ALA A 58 29.98 49.39 -2.10
CA ALA A 58 30.02 48.07 -2.73
C ALA A 58 30.88 48.21 -3.99
N ALA A 59 32.10 47.66 -3.90
CA ALA A 59 32.89 47.42 -5.08
C ALA A 59 32.05 46.46 -5.95
N ALA A 60 31.60 46.93 -7.09
CA ALA A 60 31.01 46.08 -8.11
C ALA A 60 32.05 45.01 -8.44
N VAL A 61 31.86 43.83 -7.93
CA VAL A 61 32.51 42.63 -8.45
C VAL A 61 32.04 42.56 -9.90
N ALA A 62 32.91 42.90 -10.82
CA ALA A 62 32.70 42.65 -12.22
C ALA A 62 32.51 41.12 -12.34
N THR A 63 31.28 40.70 -12.46
CA THR A 63 30.98 39.35 -12.92
C THR A 63 31.65 39.20 -14.27
N VAL A 64 32.72 38.47 -14.34
CA VAL A 64 33.27 37.98 -15.60
C VAL A 64 32.22 37.02 -16.14
N THR A 65 31.32 37.57 -16.95
CA THR A 65 30.41 36.76 -17.76
C THR A 65 31.27 36.05 -18.79
N GLY A 66 31.70 34.83 -18.46
CA GLY A 66 32.17 33.89 -19.46
C GLY A 66 31.08 33.68 -20.50
N PRO A 67 31.41 33.22 -21.71
CA PRO A 67 30.38 32.92 -22.70
C PRO A 67 29.34 32.00 -22.08
N GLU A 68 28.08 32.40 -22.12
CA GLU A 68 26.94 31.63 -21.64
C GLU A 68 26.93 30.30 -22.41
N LEU A 69 27.02 29.18 -21.65
CA LEU A 69 26.98 27.83 -22.25
C LEU A 69 25.61 27.53 -22.79
N THR A 70 25.57 26.90 -23.94
CA THR A 70 24.32 26.40 -24.55
C THR A 70 24.19 24.91 -24.35
N ASP A 71 22.96 24.39 -24.38
CA ASP A 71 22.69 22.95 -24.26
C ASP A 71 23.51 22.13 -25.27
N ALA A 72 23.69 22.65 -26.50
CA ALA A 72 24.51 22.00 -27.51
C ALA A 72 25.99 21.88 -27.12
N GLN A 73 26.50 22.77 -26.29
CA GLN A 73 27.88 22.71 -25.79
C GLN A 73 28.00 21.74 -24.61
N CYS A 74 26.96 21.60 -23.78
CA CYS A 74 26.95 20.66 -22.67
C CYS A 74 27.13 19.21 -23.15
N VAL A 75 26.46 18.82 -24.24
CA VAL A 75 26.50 17.45 -24.75
C VAL A 75 27.87 17.02 -25.31
N LEU A 76 28.75 17.97 -25.60
CA LEU A 76 30.11 17.65 -26.06
C LEU A 76 30.93 16.94 -24.98
N CYS A 77 30.70 17.31 -23.70
CA CYS A 77 31.37 16.71 -22.55
C CYS A 77 30.45 15.74 -21.78
N HIS A 78 29.16 15.90 -21.86
CA HIS A 78 28.13 15.12 -21.15
C HIS A 78 27.19 14.35 -22.10
N PRO A 79 27.72 13.44 -22.95
CA PRO A 79 26.90 12.78 -23.98
C PRO A 79 25.89 11.76 -23.43
N LYS A 80 26.05 11.30 -22.19
CA LYS A 80 25.14 10.30 -21.56
C LYS A 80 23.86 10.93 -21.08
N GLN A 81 23.90 12.15 -20.53
CA GLN A 81 22.75 12.80 -19.89
C GLN A 81 21.59 13.02 -20.86
N PRO A 82 21.79 13.52 -22.10
CA PRO A 82 20.68 13.62 -23.06
C PRO A 82 20.04 12.27 -23.38
N GLN A 83 20.85 11.21 -23.49
CA GLN A 83 20.35 9.85 -23.74
C GLN A 83 19.49 9.32 -22.59
N THR A 84 19.91 9.59 -21.34
CA THR A 84 19.17 9.23 -20.14
C THR A 84 17.84 10.01 -20.07
N ILE A 85 17.89 11.32 -20.30
CA ILE A 85 16.68 12.15 -20.35
C ILE A 85 15.75 11.69 -21.47
N ASP A 86 16.28 11.35 -22.66
CA ASP A 86 15.46 10.86 -23.78
C ASP A 86 14.75 9.55 -23.45
N ALA A 87 15.40 8.68 -22.71
CA ALA A 87 14.85 7.39 -22.31
C ALA A 87 13.84 7.48 -21.16
N SER A 88 14.16 8.22 -20.07
CA SER A 88 13.43 8.19 -18.81
C SER A 88 13.20 9.56 -18.18
N GLY A 89 13.42 10.65 -18.89
CA GLY A 89 13.32 12.03 -18.39
C GLY A 89 11.89 12.51 -18.14
N GLY A 90 10.88 11.81 -18.65
CA GLY A 90 9.48 12.24 -18.52
C GLY A 90 9.27 13.63 -19.10
N LYS A 91 8.65 14.55 -18.37
CA LYS A 91 8.45 15.93 -18.77
C LYS A 91 9.75 16.75 -18.84
N HIS A 92 10.79 16.37 -18.11
CA HIS A 92 12.10 17.03 -18.22
C HIS A 92 12.66 16.95 -19.65
N LYS A 93 12.28 15.95 -20.42
CA LYS A 93 12.69 15.82 -21.83
C LYS A 93 12.21 16.96 -22.72
N THR A 94 11.03 17.50 -22.44
CA THR A 94 10.35 18.45 -23.34
C THR A 94 10.16 19.84 -22.74
N GLU A 95 10.19 19.97 -21.42
CA GLU A 95 9.80 21.20 -20.74
C GLU A 95 10.97 21.94 -20.12
N VAL A 96 12.16 21.29 -19.96
CA VAL A 96 13.34 21.92 -19.38
C VAL A 96 14.61 21.62 -20.18
N GLY A 97 15.45 22.63 -20.33
CA GLY A 97 16.80 22.51 -20.87
C GLY A 97 17.84 22.28 -19.80
N CYS A 98 19.10 22.05 -20.23
CA CYS A 98 20.20 21.85 -19.29
C CYS A 98 20.40 23.05 -18.35
N MET A 99 20.28 24.26 -18.90
CA MET A 99 20.53 25.51 -18.17
C MET A 99 19.40 25.90 -17.23
N ASP A 100 18.21 25.34 -17.37
CA ASP A 100 17.12 25.56 -16.42
C ASP A 100 17.41 24.92 -15.06
N CYS A 101 18.19 23.83 -15.05
CA CYS A 101 18.65 23.15 -13.85
C CYS A 101 20.10 23.53 -13.48
N HIS A 102 21.01 23.54 -14.45
CA HIS A 102 22.45 23.78 -14.22
C HIS A 102 22.79 25.25 -14.52
N GLN A 103 22.49 26.15 -13.60
CA GLN A 103 22.75 27.57 -13.75
C GLN A 103 24.23 27.95 -13.64
N GLU A 104 25.05 27.07 -13.05
CA GLU A 104 26.48 27.26 -12.84
C GLU A 104 27.24 26.00 -13.27
N HIS A 105 28.49 26.18 -13.66
CA HIS A 105 29.39 25.07 -14.03
C HIS A 105 30.65 25.10 -13.21
N PRO A 106 31.10 23.99 -12.59
CA PRO A 106 32.39 23.94 -11.89
C PRO A 106 33.59 24.34 -12.80
N PRO A 107 34.60 25.01 -12.29
CA PRO A 107 34.83 25.36 -10.87
C PRO A 107 34.23 26.71 -10.43
N GLN A 108 33.43 27.36 -11.24
CA GLN A 108 32.92 28.71 -10.99
C GLN A 108 31.63 28.74 -10.15
N GLY A 109 30.95 27.60 -9.98
CA GLY A 109 29.77 27.47 -9.16
C GLY A 109 29.82 26.26 -8.23
N GLU A 110 29.42 26.46 -6.97
CA GLU A 110 29.35 25.40 -5.96
C GLU A 110 28.01 24.67 -5.94
N GLN A 111 26.92 25.32 -6.46
CA GLN A 111 25.57 24.81 -6.50
C GLN A 111 25.08 24.60 -7.95
N ALA A 112 25.77 23.69 -8.65
CA ALA A 112 25.39 23.35 -10.02
C ALA A 112 24.06 22.60 -10.16
N ILE A 113 23.49 22.09 -9.05
CA ILE A 113 22.24 21.32 -9.04
C ILE A 113 21.24 22.03 -8.12
N PRO A 114 20.08 22.52 -8.65
CA PRO A 114 19.07 23.17 -7.85
C PRO A 114 18.32 22.15 -6.97
N GLN A 115 17.68 22.66 -5.93
CA GLN A 115 16.76 21.81 -5.15
C GLN A 115 15.48 21.53 -5.96
N CYS A 116 15.02 20.31 -5.92
CA CYS A 116 13.80 19.87 -6.64
C CYS A 116 12.57 20.71 -6.28
N SER A 117 12.47 21.14 -5.01
CA SER A 117 11.38 21.99 -4.49
C SER A 117 11.29 23.40 -5.13
N MET A 118 12.31 23.84 -5.87
CA MET A 118 12.24 25.11 -6.59
C MET A 118 11.20 25.08 -7.72
N CYS A 119 10.95 23.92 -8.29
CA CYS A 119 9.97 23.72 -9.36
C CYS A 119 8.85 22.77 -8.93
N HIS A 120 9.15 21.77 -8.09
CA HIS A 120 8.20 20.79 -7.62
C HIS A 120 7.59 21.22 -6.29
N SER A 121 6.36 21.70 -6.30
CA SER A 121 5.61 22.15 -5.12
C SER A 121 4.11 22.00 -5.32
N GLY A 122 3.35 22.00 -4.22
CA GLY A 122 1.89 22.07 -4.24
C GLY A 122 1.15 20.73 -4.38
N GLU A 123 1.87 19.63 -4.54
CA GLU A 123 1.29 18.29 -4.54
C GLU A 123 1.82 17.49 -3.32
N PRO A 124 1.02 16.61 -2.71
CA PRO A 124 1.44 15.86 -1.53
C PRO A 124 2.75 15.08 -1.70
N HIS A 125 3.01 14.59 -2.91
CA HIS A 125 4.27 13.92 -3.25
C HIS A 125 5.47 14.88 -3.19
N TYR A 126 5.30 16.13 -3.58
CA TYR A 126 6.38 17.13 -3.61
C TYR A 126 6.73 17.69 -2.23
N GLU A 127 5.86 17.48 -1.24
CA GLU A 127 6.12 17.83 0.17
C GLU A 127 6.97 16.78 0.91
N LEU A 128 7.31 15.67 0.23
CA LEU A 128 8.20 14.65 0.79
C LEU A 128 9.65 15.15 0.83
N GLU A 129 10.33 14.86 1.93
CA GLU A 129 11.76 15.11 2.06
C GLU A 129 12.58 14.01 1.35
N GLN A 130 13.85 14.30 1.07
CA GLN A 130 14.81 13.34 0.52
C GLN A 130 14.43 12.74 -0.84
N CYS A 131 14.03 13.58 -1.80
CA CYS A 131 13.64 13.15 -3.15
C CYS A 131 14.66 12.18 -3.80
N SER A 132 15.96 12.43 -3.59
CA SER A 132 17.07 11.62 -4.12
C SER A 132 17.18 10.22 -3.53
N SER A 133 16.42 9.88 -2.47
CA SER A 133 16.38 8.51 -1.95
C SER A 133 15.63 7.55 -2.87
N CYS A 134 14.70 8.06 -3.66
CA CYS A 134 13.94 7.30 -4.66
C CYS A 134 14.31 7.70 -6.09
N HIS A 135 14.49 9.02 -6.34
CA HIS A 135 14.91 9.58 -7.62
C HIS A 135 16.42 9.71 -7.66
N THR A 136 17.12 8.56 -7.74
CA THR A 136 18.59 8.51 -7.66
C THR A 136 19.29 9.15 -8.85
N ASP A 137 18.65 9.19 -10.01
CA ASP A 137 19.12 9.92 -11.19
C ASP A 137 18.08 10.96 -11.61
N THR A 138 18.40 12.25 -11.42
CA THR A 138 17.54 13.37 -11.79
C THR A 138 17.32 13.50 -13.30
N HIS A 139 18.22 12.92 -14.12
CA HIS A 139 18.03 12.85 -15.57
C HIS A 139 17.10 11.72 -16.00
N ALA A 140 16.83 10.76 -15.08
CA ALA A 140 15.88 9.67 -15.26
C ALA A 140 14.86 9.62 -14.11
N PRO A 141 14.06 10.68 -13.88
CA PRO A 141 13.18 10.77 -12.72
C PRO A 141 12.06 9.71 -12.71
N LEU A 142 11.81 9.02 -13.81
CA LEU A 142 10.85 7.92 -13.88
C LEU A 142 11.46 6.55 -13.54
N ASP A 143 12.80 6.46 -13.47
CA ASP A 143 13.50 5.26 -13.03
C ASP A 143 13.72 5.35 -11.52
N LEU A 144 12.74 4.85 -10.77
CA LEU A 144 12.78 4.87 -9.32
C LEU A 144 13.59 3.70 -8.78
N THR A 145 14.42 4.00 -7.78
CA THR A 145 15.03 2.97 -6.92
C THR A 145 14.27 2.96 -5.60
N ILE A 146 13.69 1.82 -5.24
CA ILE A 146 12.90 1.66 -4.02
C ILE A 146 13.68 0.72 -3.09
N GLU A 147 14.27 1.28 -2.04
CA GLU A 147 15.03 0.54 -1.04
C GLU A 147 14.50 0.83 0.37
N GLY A 148 14.60 -0.17 1.26
CA GLY A 148 14.10 -0.05 2.64
C GLY A 148 12.58 -0.19 2.75
N ASP A 149 12.06 -0.06 3.96
CA ASP A 149 10.62 -0.11 4.24
C ASP A 149 9.98 1.25 3.94
N ILE A 150 9.32 1.34 2.79
CA ILE A 150 8.71 2.59 2.30
C ILE A 150 7.21 2.40 2.08
N THR A 151 6.41 2.78 3.04
CA THR A 151 4.95 2.78 2.91
C THR A 151 4.40 4.21 2.77
N GLY A 152 4.80 5.12 3.64
CA GLY A 152 4.28 6.50 3.69
C GLY A 152 4.34 7.24 2.35
N PRO A 153 5.49 7.32 1.68
CA PRO A 153 5.60 7.96 0.37
C PRO A 153 4.68 7.37 -0.71
N CYS A 154 4.44 6.07 -0.71
CA CYS A 154 3.55 5.43 -1.68
C CYS A 154 2.10 5.91 -1.52
N LEU A 155 1.66 6.13 -0.29
CA LEU A 155 0.29 6.54 0.04
C LEU A 155 -0.05 7.97 -0.41
N THR A 156 0.93 8.80 -0.76
CA THR A 156 0.65 10.14 -1.33
C THR A 156 -0.08 10.07 -2.66
N CYS A 157 0.09 8.97 -3.41
CA CYS A 157 -0.62 8.70 -4.66
C CYS A 157 -1.53 7.47 -4.59
N HIS A 158 -1.20 6.49 -3.74
CA HIS A 158 -1.86 5.19 -3.63
C HIS A 158 -2.66 5.04 -2.33
N GLN A 159 -3.36 6.11 -1.90
CA GLN A 159 -4.16 6.13 -0.67
C GLN A 159 -5.22 5.03 -0.66
N GLN A 160 -5.88 4.78 -1.81
CA GLN A 160 -6.91 3.75 -1.92
C GLN A 160 -6.38 2.37 -1.54
N GLN A 161 -5.19 2.00 -1.99
CA GLN A 161 -4.57 0.70 -1.71
C GLN A 161 -4.25 0.54 -0.22
N GLY A 162 -3.79 1.63 0.41
CA GLY A 162 -3.59 1.65 1.86
C GLY A 162 -4.89 1.50 2.65
N ASP A 163 -5.95 2.17 2.21
CA ASP A 163 -7.28 2.10 2.83
C ASP A 163 -7.89 0.68 2.67
N GLU A 164 -7.69 0.03 1.52
CA GLU A 164 -8.12 -1.35 1.28
C GLU A 164 -7.44 -2.34 2.24
N LEU A 165 -6.12 -2.24 2.40
CA LEU A 165 -5.35 -3.05 3.35
C LEU A 165 -5.80 -2.80 4.80
N ALA A 166 -6.00 -1.54 5.17
CA ALA A 166 -6.43 -1.18 6.53
C ALA A 166 -7.85 -1.65 6.84
N LYS A 167 -8.76 -1.56 5.86
CA LYS A 167 -10.17 -1.96 6.00
C LYS A 167 -10.36 -3.48 5.99
N HIS A 168 -9.50 -4.21 5.28
CA HIS A 168 -9.57 -5.65 5.12
C HIS A 168 -8.28 -6.34 5.57
N PRO A 169 -7.96 -6.31 6.89
CA PRO A 169 -6.70 -6.81 7.42
C PRO A 169 -6.43 -8.27 7.03
N SER A 170 -5.21 -8.53 6.62
CA SER A 170 -4.71 -9.85 6.26
C SER A 170 -3.21 -9.92 6.55
N ALA A 171 -2.53 -11.03 6.24
CA ALA A 171 -1.07 -11.09 6.31
C ALA A 171 -0.39 -10.07 5.39
N HIS A 172 -1.04 -9.63 4.32
CA HIS A 172 -0.52 -8.57 3.45
C HIS A 172 -0.48 -7.19 4.13
N THR A 173 -1.31 -6.96 5.15
CA THR A 173 -1.32 -5.69 5.90
C THR A 173 -0.03 -5.45 6.68
N ASP A 174 0.66 -6.52 7.06
CA ASP A 174 1.91 -6.47 7.84
C ASP A 174 3.15 -6.31 6.94
N LEU A 175 2.98 -6.31 5.60
CA LEU A 175 4.05 -6.16 4.64
C LEU A 175 4.20 -4.70 4.20
N ALA A 176 5.44 -4.24 4.03
CA ALA A 176 5.70 -2.96 3.39
C ALA A 176 5.35 -3.01 1.90
N CYS A 177 4.94 -1.88 1.33
CA CYS A 177 4.53 -1.82 -0.09
C CYS A 177 5.60 -2.39 -1.03
N ASN A 178 6.86 -2.11 -0.74
CA ASN A 178 7.99 -2.54 -1.55
C ASN A 178 8.44 -3.99 -1.31
N GLU A 179 7.87 -4.72 -0.38
CA GLU A 179 8.07 -6.17 -0.30
C GLU A 179 7.39 -6.89 -1.48
N CYS A 180 6.29 -6.32 -1.97
CA CYS A 180 5.62 -6.79 -3.19
C CYS A 180 6.05 -5.97 -4.41
N HIS A 181 6.04 -4.64 -4.33
CA HIS A 181 6.39 -3.72 -5.41
C HIS A 181 7.88 -3.37 -5.38
N ALA A 182 8.74 -4.40 -5.40
CA ALA A 182 10.18 -4.24 -5.25
C ALA A 182 10.83 -3.49 -6.41
N THR A 183 11.80 -2.65 -6.10
CA THR A 183 12.82 -2.04 -6.96
C THR A 183 12.36 -1.16 -8.12
N VAL A 184 11.29 -1.47 -8.83
CA VAL A 184 10.84 -0.69 -10.00
C VAL A 184 9.37 -0.30 -9.84
N HIS A 185 9.08 0.98 -9.96
CA HIS A 185 7.71 1.47 -9.94
C HIS A 185 6.88 0.84 -11.07
N LYS A 186 5.63 0.48 -10.76
CA LYS A 186 4.67 -0.23 -11.62
C LYS A 186 4.96 -1.72 -11.82
N LYS A 187 5.96 -2.29 -11.19
CA LYS A 187 6.10 -3.76 -11.18
C LYS A 187 4.96 -4.35 -10.34
N ILE A 188 4.25 -5.29 -10.93
CA ILE A 188 3.26 -6.12 -10.23
C ILE A 188 3.90 -7.52 -10.11
N PRO A 189 4.12 -8.02 -8.88
CA PRO A 189 4.70 -9.35 -8.68
C PRO A 189 3.71 -10.45 -9.07
N ASP A 190 4.23 -11.61 -9.42
CA ASP A 190 3.40 -12.80 -9.60
C ASP A 190 3.02 -13.39 -8.22
N CYS A 191 1.75 -13.74 -8.05
CA CYS A 191 1.27 -14.37 -6.83
C CYS A 191 2.06 -15.63 -6.46
N MET A 192 2.49 -16.40 -7.48
CA MET A 192 3.24 -17.64 -7.29
C MET A 192 4.69 -17.41 -6.84
N GLU A 193 5.19 -16.20 -6.76
CA GLU A 193 6.47 -15.92 -6.11
C GLU A 193 6.44 -16.26 -4.59
N CYS A 194 5.24 -16.18 -3.98
CA CYS A 194 5.04 -16.46 -2.55
C CYS A 194 3.94 -17.49 -2.27
N HIS A 195 2.95 -17.64 -3.17
CA HIS A 195 1.79 -18.50 -2.99
C HIS A 195 1.82 -19.72 -3.91
N GLN A 196 1.16 -20.78 -3.45
CA GLN A 196 0.91 -21.97 -4.29
C GLN A 196 -0.46 -21.84 -4.94
N LYS A 197 -0.58 -22.38 -6.16
CA LYS A 197 -1.84 -22.50 -6.88
C LYS A 197 -2.82 -23.40 -6.14
N HIS A 198 -4.11 -23.09 -6.21
CA HIS A 198 -5.13 -24.02 -5.69
C HIS A 198 -5.29 -25.25 -6.60
N THR A 199 -5.15 -25.05 -7.93
CA THR A 199 -5.06 -26.14 -8.93
C THR A 199 -3.98 -25.82 -9.93
N GLU A 200 -3.46 -26.84 -10.62
CA GLU A 200 -2.40 -26.67 -11.63
C GLU A 200 -2.84 -25.78 -12.82
N GLU A 201 -4.12 -25.72 -13.09
CA GLU A 201 -4.70 -24.95 -14.20
C GLU A 201 -4.76 -23.45 -13.96
N MET A 202 -4.60 -23.00 -12.69
CA MET A 202 -4.68 -21.58 -12.32
C MET A 202 -3.40 -20.84 -12.68
N ASP A 203 -3.56 -19.71 -13.34
CA ASP A 203 -2.53 -18.73 -13.62
C ASP A 203 -2.78 -17.44 -12.81
N PHE A 204 -1.95 -16.43 -13.02
CA PHE A 204 -2.12 -15.11 -12.39
C PHE A 204 -3.52 -14.51 -12.63
N ALA A 205 -4.05 -14.64 -13.87
CA ALA A 205 -5.37 -14.08 -14.19
C ALA A 205 -6.48 -14.79 -13.43
N ALA A 206 -6.36 -16.11 -13.23
CA ALA A 206 -7.30 -16.88 -12.40
C ALA A 206 -7.25 -16.43 -10.93
N CYS A 207 -6.07 -16.16 -10.37
CA CYS A 207 -5.95 -15.69 -9.00
C CYS A 207 -6.67 -14.34 -8.80
N VAL A 208 -6.39 -13.34 -9.65
CA VAL A 208 -6.98 -12.00 -9.53
C VAL A 208 -8.45 -11.94 -9.94
N SER A 209 -8.99 -12.96 -10.58
CA SER A 209 -10.43 -13.07 -10.85
C SER A 209 -11.27 -13.28 -9.60
N CYS A 210 -10.65 -13.75 -8.50
CA CYS A 210 -11.30 -14.01 -7.23
C CYS A 210 -10.72 -13.16 -6.09
N HIS A 211 -9.41 -12.93 -6.09
CA HIS A 211 -8.70 -12.22 -5.02
C HIS A 211 -8.30 -10.82 -5.46
N GLN A 212 -8.75 -9.81 -4.73
CA GLN A 212 -8.23 -8.45 -4.85
C GLN A 212 -6.97 -8.35 -3.97
N VAL A 213 -5.84 -7.96 -4.55
CA VAL A 213 -4.52 -8.10 -3.91
C VAL A 213 -4.41 -7.38 -2.57
N HIS A 214 -4.96 -6.17 -2.46
CA HIS A 214 -4.93 -5.37 -1.22
C HIS A 214 -6.04 -5.73 -0.24
N GLN A 215 -6.95 -6.63 -0.60
CA GLN A 215 -8.01 -7.17 0.26
C GLN A 215 -8.25 -8.67 -0.05
N PRO A 216 -7.21 -9.52 0.07
CA PRO A 216 -7.22 -10.88 -0.49
C PRO A 216 -8.23 -11.82 0.17
N LEU A 217 -8.71 -11.50 1.37
CA LEU A 217 -9.74 -12.27 2.06
C LEU A 217 -11.15 -11.94 1.62
N LEU A 218 -11.34 -10.85 0.87
CA LEU A 218 -12.60 -10.53 0.21
C LEU A 218 -12.64 -11.25 -1.14
N VAL A 219 -13.12 -12.49 -1.12
CA VAL A 219 -13.18 -13.34 -2.32
C VAL A 219 -14.49 -13.08 -3.05
N THR A 220 -14.37 -12.58 -4.27
CA THR A 220 -15.51 -12.38 -5.19
C THR A 220 -15.25 -13.12 -6.48
N TYR A 221 -16.30 -13.48 -7.22
CA TYR A 221 -16.16 -14.22 -8.45
C TYR A 221 -17.31 -13.93 -9.42
N SER A 222 -17.07 -14.20 -10.70
CA SER A 222 -18.04 -13.98 -11.76
C SER A 222 -18.97 -15.20 -11.96
N GLU A 223 -20.07 -14.99 -12.66
CA GLU A 223 -21.00 -16.07 -13.06
C GLU A 223 -20.36 -17.09 -14.02
N ASN A 224 -19.19 -16.78 -14.58
CA ASN A 224 -18.45 -17.65 -15.50
C ASN A 224 -17.29 -18.40 -14.82
N THR A 225 -17.15 -18.30 -13.49
CA THR A 225 -16.08 -18.99 -12.76
C THR A 225 -16.28 -20.51 -12.85
N PRO A 226 -15.27 -21.27 -13.28
CA PRO A 226 -15.35 -22.72 -13.41
C PRO A 226 -15.57 -23.41 -12.05
N SER A 227 -16.48 -24.40 -12.00
CA SER A 227 -16.72 -25.18 -10.78
C SER A 227 -15.46 -25.93 -10.28
N SER A 228 -14.52 -26.27 -11.18
CA SER A 228 -13.24 -26.89 -10.81
C SER A 228 -12.41 -26.02 -9.87
N TYR A 229 -12.52 -24.69 -9.94
CA TYR A 229 -11.82 -23.78 -9.03
C TYR A 229 -12.37 -23.87 -7.60
N CYS A 230 -13.69 -24.05 -7.48
CA CYS A 230 -14.34 -24.27 -6.18
C CYS A 230 -13.93 -25.61 -5.57
N GLY A 231 -13.81 -26.63 -6.41
CA GLY A 231 -13.44 -28.00 -6.03
C GLY A 231 -12.07 -28.13 -5.36
N ALA A 232 -11.15 -27.21 -5.65
CA ALA A 232 -9.83 -27.18 -5.01
C ALA A 232 -9.88 -27.12 -3.46
N CYS A 233 -10.93 -26.49 -2.91
CA CYS A 233 -11.15 -26.40 -1.46
C CYS A 233 -12.43 -27.12 -1.02
N HIS A 234 -13.40 -27.32 -1.91
CA HIS A 234 -14.71 -27.90 -1.64
C HIS A 234 -14.90 -29.27 -2.32
N GLU A 235 -13.89 -30.16 -2.24
CA GLU A 235 -13.89 -31.49 -2.85
C GLU A 235 -15.11 -32.33 -2.47
N GLU A 236 -15.50 -32.32 -1.17
CA GLU A 236 -16.66 -33.06 -0.69
C GLU A 236 -17.95 -32.56 -1.32
N ALA A 237 -18.16 -31.24 -1.40
CA ALA A 237 -19.37 -30.65 -1.99
C ALA A 237 -19.48 -30.97 -3.49
N VAL A 238 -18.33 -30.96 -4.20
CA VAL A 238 -18.26 -31.35 -5.62
C VAL A 238 -18.62 -32.82 -5.78
N SER A 239 -18.00 -33.71 -5.00
CA SER A 239 -18.27 -35.17 -5.06
C SER A 239 -19.72 -35.51 -4.77
N LEU A 240 -20.34 -34.84 -3.79
CA LEU A 240 -21.76 -35.03 -3.46
C LEU A 240 -22.66 -34.53 -4.59
N LEU A 241 -22.32 -33.39 -5.20
CA LEU A 241 -23.11 -32.86 -6.31
C LEU A 241 -22.98 -33.71 -7.56
N GLU A 242 -21.79 -34.24 -7.87
CA GLU A 242 -21.58 -35.17 -8.99
C GLU A 242 -22.31 -36.50 -8.79
N ALA A 243 -22.43 -36.98 -7.55
CA ALA A 243 -23.21 -38.17 -7.22
C ALA A 243 -24.72 -37.92 -7.16
N ASN A 244 -25.15 -36.67 -7.14
CA ASN A 244 -26.55 -36.30 -7.01
C ASN A 244 -27.33 -36.62 -8.30
N THR A 245 -28.47 -37.28 -8.16
CA THR A 245 -29.35 -37.68 -9.28
C THR A 245 -30.44 -36.65 -9.63
N THR A 246 -30.49 -35.55 -8.90
CA THR A 246 -31.46 -34.47 -9.17
C THR A 246 -30.90 -33.48 -10.21
N LYS A 247 -31.71 -32.54 -10.67
CA LYS A 247 -31.31 -31.48 -11.59
C LYS A 247 -30.22 -30.54 -11.03
N HIS A 248 -29.97 -30.57 -9.74
CA HIS A 248 -28.88 -29.81 -9.15
C HIS A 248 -27.49 -30.27 -9.64
N HIS A 249 -27.37 -31.55 -10.00
CA HIS A 249 -26.13 -32.10 -10.60
C HIS A 249 -25.65 -31.30 -11.80
N ASP A 250 -26.56 -30.79 -12.63
CA ASP A 250 -26.21 -30.07 -13.86
C ASP A 250 -25.90 -28.59 -13.65
N LEU A 251 -25.99 -28.07 -12.41
CA LEU A 251 -25.80 -26.66 -12.14
C LEU A 251 -24.34 -26.35 -11.76
N ALA A 252 -23.79 -25.28 -12.35
CA ALA A 252 -22.52 -24.74 -11.92
C ALA A 252 -22.60 -24.19 -10.48
N CYS A 253 -21.52 -24.27 -9.72
CA CYS A 253 -21.46 -23.77 -8.33
C CYS A 253 -21.92 -22.31 -8.23
N VAL A 254 -21.47 -21.47 -9.17
CA VAL A 254 -21.81 -20.03 -9.23
C VAL A 254 -23.29 -19.75 -9.57
N TYR A 255 -24.05 -20.74 -10.03
CA TYR A 255 -25.49 -20.57 -10.25
C TYR A 255 -26.22 -20.33 -8.93
N CYS A 256 -25.82 -21.05 -7.87
CA CYS A 256 -26.36 -20.91 -6.53
C CYS A 256 -25.56 -19.95 -5.67
N HIS A 257 -24.25 -20.11 -5.66
CA HIS A 257 -23.32 -19.28 -4.90
C HIS A 257 -22.90 -18.09 -5.75
N LYS A 258 -23.60 -16.97 -5.65
CA LYS A 258 -23.40 -15.80 -6.54
C LYS A 258 -22.47 -14.76 -5.92
N ASN A 259 -21.54 -14.30 -6.72
CA ASN A 259 -20.72 -13.10 -6.55
C ASN A 259 -19.75 -13.08 -5.36
N GLU A 260 -20.16 -13.53 -4.18
CA GLU A 260 -19.38 -13.41 -2.95
C GLU A 260 -19.26 -14.76 -2.24
N HIS A 261 -18.04 -15.08 -1.80
CA HIS A 261 -17.76 -16.32 -1.06
C HIS A 261 -18.49 -16.35 0.29
N LYS A 262 -18.96 -17.54 0.68
CA LYS A 262 -19.77 -17.81 1.89
C LYS A 262 -21.24 -17.37 1.80
N THR A 263 -21.71 -16.93 0.66
CA THR A 263 -23.13 -16.64 0.44
C THR A 263 -23.85 -17.93 0.08
N VAL A 264 -24.83 -18.32 0.88
CA VAL A 264 -25.69 -19.50 0.65
C VAL A 264 -27.11 -19.04 0.39
N PRO A 265 -27.66 -19.27 -0.81
CA PRO A 265 -29.02 -18.88 -1.10
C PRO A 265 -30.01 -19.80 -0.37
N PRO A 266 -31.16 -19.27 0.11
CA PRO A 266 -32.19 -20.10 0.67
C PRO A 266 -32.93 -20.89 -0.44
N CYS A 267 -33.34 -22.12 -0.15
CA CYS A 267 -34.00 -23.01 -1.12
C CYS A 267 -35.23 -22.38 -1.78
N PHE A 268 -36.00 -21.62 -1.01
CA PHE A 268 -37.21 -20.94 -1.50
C PHE A 268 -36.93 -19.79 -2.48
N ALA A 269 -35.70 -19.33 -2.62
CA ALA A 269 -35.36 -18.33 -3.62
C ALA A 269 -35.62 -18.82 -5.06
N CYS A 270 -35.46 -20.13 -5.27
CA CYS A 270 -35.71 -20.78 -6.55
C CYS A 270 -37.00 -21.63 -6.51
N HIS A 271 -37.25 -22.34 -5.40
CA HIS A 271 -38.36 -23.30 -5.29
C HIS A 271 -39.68 -22.71 -4.77
N GLY A 272 -39.66 -21.46 -4.32
CA GLY A 272 -40.83 -20.84 -3.71
C GLY A 272 -41.28 -21.58 -2.44
N LYS A 273 -42.59 -21.72 -2.24
CA LYS A 273 -43.20 -22.44 -1.11
C LYS A 273 -43.89 -23.70 -1.60
N PRO A 274 -43.20 -24.82 -1.78
CA PRO A 274 -43.77 -26.03 -2.34
C PRO A 274 -44.71 -26.79 -1.38
N HIS A 275 -44.65 -26.48 -0.07
CA HIS A 275 -45.46 -27.13 0.97
C HIS A 275 -46.42 -26.13 1.63
N PRO A 276 -47.55 -26.64 2.24
CA PRO A 276 -48.46 -25.80 2.99
C PRO A 276 -47.81 -25.08 4.16
N ASP A 277 -48.26 -23.87 4.50
CA ASP A 277 -47.70 -23.05 5.58
C ASP A 277 -47.70 -23.77 6.95
N SER A 278 -48.66 -24.65 7.21
CA SER A 278 -48.67 -25.45 8.44
C SER A 278 -47.50 -26.41 8.56
N MET A 279 -47.04 -26.96 7.43
CA MET A 279 -45.88 -27.83 7.36
C MET A 279 -44.59 -27.02 7.49
N LEU A 280 -44.45 -25.90 6.77
CA LEU A 280 -43.30 -25.01 6.83
C LEU A 280 -43.11 -24.37 8.21
N LYS A 281 -44.21 -24.11 8.95
CA LYS A 281 -44.13 -23.66 10.34
C LYS A 281 -43.58 -24.72 11.30
N LYS A 282 -43.87 -25.99 11.04
CA LYS A 282 -43.44 -27.13 11.87
C LYS A 282 -41.98 -27.54 11.53
N PHE A 283 -41.60 -27.44 10.27
CA PHE A 283 -40.31 -27.81 9.71
C PHE A 283 -39.76 -26.64 8.87
N PRO A 284 -39.13 -25.65 9.49
CA PRO A 284 -38.72 -24.44 8.79
C PRO A 284 -37.49 -24.67 7.89
N GLU A 285 -36.68 -25.68 8.20
CA GLU A 285 -35.47 -26.00 7.46
C GLU A 285 -35.72 -27.09 6.43
N CYS A 286 -35.64 -26.76 5.16
CA CYS A 286 -35.84 -27.70 4.06
C CYS A 286 -34.87 -28.89 4.13
N GLY A 287 -33.65 -28.63 4.59
CA GLY A 287 -32.60 -29.64 4.76
C GLY A 287 -32.89 -30.74 5.75
N ASP A 288 -33.77 -30.52 6.72
CA ASP A 288 -34.17 -31.56 7.71
C ASP A 288 -34.82 -32.78 7.05
N CYS A 289 -35.49 -32.58 5.93
CA CYS A 289 -36.13 -33.67 5.17
C CYS A 289 -35.39 -33.99 3.87
N HIS A 290 -34.86 -32.97 3.17
CA HIS A 290 -34.30 -33.13 1.83
C HIS A 290 -32.76 -33.26 1.81
N GLY A 291 -32.07 -33.03 2.93
CA GLY A 291 -30.60 -32.97 2.94
C GLY A 291 -30.06 -31.61 2.42
N THR A 292 -28.80 -31.57 2.10
CA THR A 292 -28.20 -30.38 1.51
C THR A 292 -28.45 -30.31 0.00
N ALA A 293 -28.31 -29.13 -0.61
CA ALA A 293 -28.44 -28.96 -2.04
C ALA A 293 -27.45 -29.81 -2.88
N HIS A 294 -26.30 -30.17 -2.25
CA HIS A 294 -25.29 -31.04 -2.87
C HIS A 294 -25.62 -32.54 -2.72
N ASP A 295 -26.34 -32.94 -1.68
CA ASP A 295 -26.76 -34.33 -1.39
C ASP A 295 -28.25 -34.37 -1.11
N LEU A 296 -29.05 -34.06 -2.14
CA LEU A 296 -30.52 -34.12 -2.02
C LEU A 296 -31.00 -35.53 -1.95
N LYS A 297 -31.80 -35.82 -0.94
CA LYS A 297 -32.54 -37.06 -0.79
C LYS A 297 -33.93 -36.87 -1.44
N GLY A 298 -34.18 -37.64 -2.48
CA GLY A 298 -35.44 -37.62 -3.24
C GLY A 298 -36.62 -38.15 -2.46
#